data_4e792f7b4685268a834a4bcf2c906d5f
#
_entry.id   4e792f7b4685268a834a4bcf2c906d5f
#
_cell.length_a   1.000
_cell.length_b   1.000
_cell.length_c   1.000
_cell.angle_alpha   90.00
_cell.angle_beta   90.00
_cell.angle_gamma   90.00
#
_symmetry.space_group_name_H-M   'P 1'
#
loop_
_entity.id
_entity.type
_entity.pdbx_description
1 polymer ?
#
loop_
_entity_poly.entity_id
_entity_poly.type
_entity_poly.pdbx_seq_one_letter_code
_entity_poly.pdbx_strand_id
1 'polypeptide(L)'
;VFLQSSAYFTERIIITVTRRFLAAAILWTFMQIAVQALYNAALETEAQLLHRAFNDLSEWNTLLLVGLRMLGQLVMTLVEMAVLLNYCTQCEMIIIYLRGVALRLREKRITLREGMHELLASHDFVSHLNRNLGKVAALFIINFVIHALIGIFLFLLNDNKKATVLAYRASYPIAWIFAMFPPLLQASRVTAIGQKISKISIEARVFGYQDAQDFDLDSFVLFVGNTKLRAKMFGALVKPSSLLLFFGGTFMVVYMLVICDVVTNPVMGSFL
;
A
#
# COMPACT_ATOMS: atom_id res chain seq x y z
N VAL A 1 -36.50 -11.85 2.70
CA VAL A 1 -35.57 -12.99 2.57
C VAL A 1 -34.39 -12.65 1.66
N PHE A 2 -34.59 -12.07 0.46
CA PHE A 2 -33.50 -11.74 -0.49
C PHE A 2 -32.54 -10.65 0.04
N LEU A 3 -33.04 -9.61 0.70
CA LEU A 3 -32.24 -8.54 1.29
C LEU A 3 -31.37 -9.04 2.46
N GLN A 4 -31.91 -9.95 3.28
CA GLN A 4 -31.15 -10.56 4.38
C GLN A 4 -30.02 -11.47 3.88
N SER A 5 -30.25 -12.25 2.82
CA SER A 5 -29.19 -13.10 2.23
C SER A 5 -28.06 -12.30 1.61
N SER A 6 -28.39 -11.16 0.99
CA SER A 6 -27.42 -10.22 0.40
C SER A 6 -26.56 -9.55 1.49
N ALA A 7 -27.17 -9.10 2.59
CA ALA A 7 -26.45 -8.49 3.70
C ALA A 7 -25.51 -9.50 4.39
N TYR A 8 -25.97 -10.71 4.65
CA TYR A 8 -25.16 -11.78 5.24
C TYR A 8 -23.99 -12.22 4.36
N PHE A 9 -24.20 -12.25 3.04
CA PHE A 9 -23.14 -12.57 2.08
C PHE A 9 -22.05 -11.46 2.07
N THR A 10 -22.46 -10.20 2.13
CA THR A 10 -21.55 -9.05 2.18
C THR A 10 -20.75 -9.05 3.48
N GLU A 11 -21.37 -9.34 4.62
CA GLU A 11 -20.72 -9.44 5.92
C GLU A 11 -19.64 -10.53 5.94
N ARG A 12 -19.93 -11.73 5.45
CA ARG A 12 -18.94 -12.83 5.34
C ARG A 12 -17.75 -12.45 4.49
N ILE A 13 -17.95 -11.74 3.37
CA ILE A 13 -16.87 -11.28 2.51
C ILE A 13 -15.99 -10.29 3.26
N ILE A 14 -16.58 -9.31 3.94
CA ILE A 14 -15.84 -8.30 4.71
C ILE A 14 -15.00 -8.97 5.80
N ILE A 15 -15.58 -9.88 6.58
CA ILE A 15 -14.86 -10.61 7.62
C ILE A 15 -13.68 -11.41 7.03
N THR A 16 -13.90 -12.11 5.92
CA THR A 16 -12.86 -12.91 5.27
C THR A 16 -11.71 -12.03 4.76
N VAL A 17 -12.03 -10.90 4.17
CA VAL A 17 -11.02 -9.94 3.66
C VAL A 17 -10.25 -9.30 4.81
N THR A 18 -10.94 -8.86 5.87
CA THR A 18 -10.29 -8.29 7.05
C THR A 18 -9.34 -9.30 7.71
N ARG A 19 -9.74 -10.57 7.82
CA ARG A 19 -8.86 -11.65 8.33
C ARG A 19 -7.62 -11.85 7.47
N ARG A 20 -7.74 -11.77 6.13
CA ARG A 20 -6.58 -11.86 5.21
C ARG A 20 -5.61 -10.68 5.39
N PHE A 21 -6.11 -9.46 5.53
CA PHE A 21 -5.28 -8.30 5.78
C PHE A 21 -4.62 -8.36 7.16
N LEU A 22 -5.34 -8.83 8.18
CA LEU A 22 -4.78 -9.03 9.51
C LEU A 22 -3.67 -10.09 9.49
N ALA A 23 -3.88 -11.22 8.81
CA ALA A 23 -2.86 -12.25 8.65
C ALA A 23 -1.63 -11.72 7.93
N ALA A 24 -1.80 -10.91 6.87
CA ALA A 24 -0.71 -10.27 6.15
C ALA A 24 0.05 -9.27 7.04
N ALA A 25 -0.66 -8.49 7.89
CA ALA A 25 -0.04 -7.57 8.83
C ALA A 25 0.78 -8.30 9.91
N ILE A 26 0.25 -9.40 10.44
CA ILE A 26 0.97 -10.26 11.40
C ILE A 26 2.22 -10.84 10.76
N LEU A 27 2.11 -11.41 9.56
CA LEU A 27 3.25 -11.96 8.82
C LEU A 27 4.34 -10.91 8.58
N TRP A 28 3.92 -9.70 8.18
CA TRP A 28 4.87 -8.61 7.96
C TRP A 28 5.55 -8.15 9.27
N THR A 29 4.82 -8.11 10.39
CA THR A 29 5.39 -7.82 11.70
C THR A 29 6.46 -8.85 12.09
N PHE A 30 6.19 -10.14 11.88
CA PHE A 30 7.19 -11.18 12.09
C PHE A 30 8.41 -11.03 11.17
N MET A 31 8.19 -10.67 9.91
CA MET A 31 9.28 -10.40 8.96
C MET A 31 10.15 -9.24 9.44
N GLN A 32 9.56 -8.14 9.94
CA GLN A 32 10.32 -7.01 10.50
C GLN A 32 11.12 -7.39 11.74
N ILE A 33 10.56 -8.20 12.62
CA ILE A 33 11.29 -8.74 13.79
C ILE A 33 12.47 -9.60 13.33
N ALA A 34 12.29 -10.45 12.32
CA ALA A 34 13.35 -11.28 11.77
C ALA A 34 14.47 -10.43 11.11
N VAL A 35 14.11 -9.39 10.36
CA VAL A 35 15.08 -8.44 9.77
C VAL A 35 15.85 -7.72 10.87
N GLN A 36 15.18 -7.32 11.96
CA GLN A 36 15.84 -6.69 13.10
C GLN A 36 16.77 -7.65 13.84
N ALA A 37 16.39 -8.92 13.97
CA ALA A 37 17.25 -9.95 14.55
C ALA A 37 18.51 -10.18 13.69
N LEU A 38 18.36 -10.22 12.36
CA LEU A 38 19.48 -10.30 11.42
C LEU A 38 20.39 -9.08 11.53
N TYR A 39 19.81 -7.88 11.69
CA TYR A 39 20.58 -6.66 11.90
C TYR A 39 21.42 -6.75 13.19
N ASN A 40 20.82 -7.17 14.31
CA ASN A 40 21.54 -7.34 15.56
C ASN A 40 22.66 -8.37 15.45
N ALA A 41 22.40 -9.51 14.78
CA ALA A 41 23.43 -10.53 14.53
C ALA A 41 24.56 -10.03 13.59
N ALA A 42 24.24 -9.15 12.66
CA ALA A 42 25.23 -8.49 11.80
C ALA A 42 26.09 -7.48 12.59
N LEU A 43 25.45 -6.72 13.50
CA LEU A 43 26.09 -5.72 14.38
C LEU A 43 26.95 -6.34 15.48
N GLU A 44 26.68 -7.55 15.95
CA GLU A 44 27.57 -8.21 16.96
C GLU A 44 29.01 -8.26 16.48
N THR A 45 29.23 -8.22 15.17
CA THR A 45 30.58 -8.11 14.58
C THR A 45 31.16 -6.68 14.63
N GLU A 46 30.27 -5.65 14.67
CA GLU A 46 30.65 -4.23 14.78
C GLU A 46 30.50 -3.70 16.22
N ALA A 47 29.73 -4.38 17.07
CA ALA A 47 29.55 -4.03 18.49
C ALA A 47 30.87 -4.05 19.25
N GLN A 48 31.87 -4.78 18.77
CA GLN A 48 33.24 -4.65 19.27
C GLN A 48 33.81 -3.24 19.04
N LEU A 49 33.38 -2.52 18.02
CA LEU A 49 33.77 -1.12 17.79
C LEU A 49 32.97 -0.16 18.71
N LEU A 50 31.67 -0.42 18.92
CA LEU A 50 30.85 0.36 19.86
C LEU A 50 31.28 0.10 21.33
N HIS A 51 31.63 -1.14 21.67
CA HIS A 51 32.19 -1.49 22.97
C HIS A 51 33.54 -0.77 23.24
N ARG A 52 34.34 -0.54 22.19
CA ARG A 52 35.55 0.28 22.31
C ARG A 52 35.28 1.77 22.50
N ALA A 53 34.17 2.29 21.94
CA ALA A 53 33.77 3.69 22.06
C ALA A 53 33.04 3.98 23.39
N PHE A 54 32.41 2.98 24.02
CA PHE A 54 31.64 3.08 25.25
C PHE A 54 32.13 2.08 26.30
N ASN A 55 33.42 2.09 26.58
CA ASN A 55 34.11 1.13 27.46
C ASN A 55 33.59 1.04 28.92
N ASP A 56 32.62 1.91 29.32
CA ASP A 56 32.10 1.98 30.68
C ASP A 56 30.64 1.51 30.85
N LEU A 57 29.99 1.02 29.80
CA LEU A 57 28.62 0.52 29.93
C LEU A 57 28.62 -0.94 30.41
N SER A 58 28.00 -1.21 31.55
CA SER A 58 27.81 -2.57 32.05
C SER A 58 26.99 -3.39 31.03
N GLU A 59 27.21 -4.70 30.95
CA GLU A 59 26.49 -5.62 30.04
C GLU A 59 24.96 -5.48 30.18
N TRP A 60 24.44 -5.21 31.39
CA TRP A 60 23.04 -4.98 31.65
C TRP A 60 22.47 -3.73 30.95
N ASN A 61 23.24 -2.65 30.90
CA ASN A 61 22.80 -1.42 30.23
C ASN A 61 22.73 -1.62 28.72
N THR A 62 23.64 -2.39 28.13
CA THR A 62 23.64 -2.75 26.72
C THR A 62 22.42 -3.61 26.37
N LEU A 63 22.11 -4.63 27.19
CA LEU A 63 20.95 -5.49 27.01
C LEU A 63 19.63 -4.69 27.11
N LEU A 64 19.54 -3.77 28.07
CA LEU A 64 18.38 -2.90 28.28
C LEU A 64 18.18 -1.97 27.09
N LEU A 65 19.23 -1.37 26.54
CA LEU A 65 19.15 -0.50 25.36
C LEU A 65 18.69 -1.27 24.10
N VAL A 66 19.23 -2.49 23.88
CA VAL A 66 18.79 -3.36 22.78
C VAL A 66 17.31 -3.73 22.96
N GLY A 67 16.90 -4.11 24.18
CA GLY A 67 15.49 -4.41 24.47
C GLY A 67 14.56 -3.23 24.23
N LEU A 68 14.94 -2.03 24.68
CA LEU A 68 14.15 -0.80 24.46
C LEU A 68 14.05 -0.45 22.97
N ARG A 69 15.14 -0.62 22.23
CA ARG A 69 15.16 -0.43 20.77
C ARG A 69 14.20 -1.41 20.06
N MET A 70 14.27 -2.70 20.42
CA MET A 70 13.36 -3.72 19.85
C MET A 70 11.90 -3.41 20.14
N LEU A 71 11.60 -2.99 21.38
CA LEU A 71 10.26 -2.58 21.78
C LEU A 71 9.79 -1.35 20.98
N GLY A 72 10.62 -0.34 20.84
CA GLY A 72 10.32 0.86 20.06
C GLY A 72 10.03 0.52 18.58
N GLN A 73 10.85 -0.34 17.98
CA GLN A 73 10.63 -0.82 16.61
C GLN A 73 9.31 -1.60 16.49
N LEU A 74 9.00 -2.46 17.44
CA LEU A 74 7.74 -3.22 17.46
C LEU A 74 6.53 -2.27 17.52
N VAL A 75 6.55 -1.29 18.40
CA VAL A 75 5.46 -0.29 18.54
C VAL A 75 5.28 0.48 17.23
N MET A 76 6.37 0.97 16.63
CA MET A 76 6.31 1.68 15.34
C MET A 76 5.71 0.81 14.25
N THR A 77 6.18 -0.44 14.14
CA THR A 77 5.66 -1.42 13.15
C THR A 77 4.17 -1.68 13.32
N LEU A 78 3.69 -1.81 14.57
CA LEU A 78 2.27 -2.02 14.86
C LEU A 78 1.43 -0.79 14.47
N VAL A 79 1.90 0.43 14.73
CA VAL A 79 1.22 1.66 14.33
C VAL A 79 1.13 1.78 12.81
N GLU A 80 2.25 1.54 12.10
CA GLU A 80 2.29 1.55 10.64
C GLU A 80 1.29 0.56 10.06
N MET A 81 1.27 -0.66 10.57
CA MET A 81 0.35 -1.70 10.13
C MET A 81 -1.11 -1.38 10.44
N ALA A 82 -1.41 -0.83 11.61
CA ALA A 82 -2.78 -0.43 11.97
C ALA A 82 -3.34 0.61 10.98
N VAL A 83 -2.54 1.60 10.61
CA VAL A 83 -2.93 2.65 9.64
C VAL A 83 -3.14 2.05 8.24
N LEU A 84 -2.19 1.23 7.76
CA LEU A 84 -2.29 0.61 6.45
C LEU A 84 -3.44 -0.39 6.36
N LEU A 85 -3.65 -1.18 7.42
CA LEU A 85 -4.76 -2.12 7.52
C LEU A 85 -6.11 -1.38 7.44
N ASN A 86 -6.26 -0.28 8.19
CA ASN A 86 -7.45 0.56 8.15
C ASN A 86 -7.70 1.11 6.75
N TYR A 87 -6.66 1.66 6.10
CA TYR A 87 -6.76 2.17 4.73
C TYR A 87 -7.17 1.07 3.74
N CYS A 88 -6.52 -0.09 3.77
CA CYS A 88 -6.82 -1.22 2.89
C CYS A 88 -8.24 -1.75 3.09
N THR A 89 -8.69 -1.85 4.35
CA THR A 89 -10.04 -2.32 4.69
C THR A 89 -11.10 -1.35 4.16
N GLN A 90 -10.91 -0.04 4.32
CA GLN A 90 -11.84 0.95 3.78
C GLN A 90 -11.88 0.94 2.25
N CYS A 91 -10.72 0.81 1.58
CA CYS A 91 -10.67 0.62 0.14
C CYS A 91 -11.48 -0.61 -0.30
N GLU A 92 -11.34 -1.74 0.38
CA GLU A 92 -12.05 -2.97 0.03
C GLU A 92 -13.56 -2.84 0.26
N MET A 93 -13.99 -2.17 1.33
CA MET A 93 -15.42 -1.86 1.55
C MET A 93 -15.99 -1.04 0.39
N ILE A 94 -15.28 -0.01 -0.06
CA ILE A 94 -15.66 0.79 -1.25
C ILE A 94 -15.75 -0.10 -2.49
N ILE A 95 -14.76 -0.96 -2.72
CA ILE A 95 -14.73 -1.86 -3.89
C ILE A 95 -15.93 -2.81 -3.88
N ILE A 96 -16.25 -3.43 -2.73
CA ILE A 96 -17.39 -4.35 -2.59
C ILE A 96 -18.68 -3.60 -2.88
N TYR A 97 -18.88 -2.42 -2.29
CA TYR A 97 -20.07 -1.60 -2.51
C TYR A 97 -20.22 -1.21 -3.99
N LEU A 98 -19.17 -0.62 -4.58
CA LEU A 98 -19.19 -0.20 -5.99
C LEU A 98 -19.37 -1.37 -6.96
N ARG A 99 -18.87 -2.56 -6.65
CA ARG A 99 -19.14 -3.78 -7.44
C ARG A 99 -20.61 -4.17 -7.37
N GLY A 100 -21.23 -4.05 -6.20
CA GLY A 100 -22.66 -4.27 -6.04
C GLY A 100 -23.49 -3.31 -6.87
N VAL A 101 -23.16 -2.01 -6.84
CA VAL A 101 -23.80 -0.97 -7.68
C VAL A 101 -23.61 -1.27 -9.16
N ALA A 102 -22.38 -1.56 -9.58
CA ALA A 102 -22.05 -1.88 -10.98
C ALA A 102 -22.83 -3.10 -11.50
N LEU A 103 -22.99 -4.13 -10.65
CA LEU A 103 -23.75 -5.33 -10.99
C LEU A 103 -25.23 -5.03 -11.17
N ARG A 104 -25.83 -4.31 -10.21
CA ARG A 104 -27.26 -3.93 -10.25
C ARG A 104 -27.57 -3.03 -11.45
N LEU A 105 -26.67 -2.09 -11.78
CA LEU A 105 -26.77 -1.28 -13.00
C LEU A 105 -26.70 -2.15 -14.25
N ARG A 106 -25.75 -3.07 -14.33
CA ARG A 106 -25.60 -3.95 -15.49
C ARG A 106 -26.79 -4.88 -15.71
N GLU A 107 -27.35 -5.39 -14.61
CA GLU A 107 -28.54 -6.26 -14.63
C GLU A 107 -29.86 -5.46 -14.75
N LYS A 108 -29.79 -4.13 -14.87
CA LYS A 108 -30.95 -3.23 -14.94
C LYS A 108 -31.92 -3.40 -13.76
N ARG A 109 -31.43 -3.70 -12.55
CA ARG A 109 -32.24 -3.93 -11.34
C ARG A 109 -32.54 -2.67 -10.53
N ILE A 110 -31.88 -1.56 -10.82
CA ILE A 110 -32.09 -0.25 -10.20
C ILE A 110 -32.33 0.78 -11.27
N THR A 111 -33.07 1.84 -10.93
CA THR A 111 -33.26 2.97 -11.82
C THR A 111 -31.98 3.80 -11.99
N LEU A 112 -31.86 4.55 -13.09
CA LEU A 112 -30.71 5.44 -13.29
C LEU A 112 -30.59 6.47 -12.17
N ARG A 113 -31.70 6.97 -11.67
CA ARG A 113 -31.74 7.95 -10.57
C ARG A 113 -31.22 7.37 -9.26
N GLU A 114 -31.63 6.16 -8.91
CA GLU A 114 -31.10 5.44 -7.75
C GLU A 114 -29.60 5.18 -7.91
N GLY A 115 -29.17 4.75 -9.11
CA GLY A 115 -27.77 4.57 -9.45
C GLY A 115 -26.96 5.84 -9.26
N MET A 116 -27.44 7.00 -9.71
CA MET A 116 -26.80 8.30 -9.48
C MET A 116 -26.66 8.62 -7.98
N HIS A 117 -27.71 8.38 -7.20
CA HIS A 117 -27.69 8.64 -5.76
C HIS A 117 -26.66 7.75 -5.03
N GLU A 118 -26.63 6.45 -5.36
CA GLU A 118 -25.63 5.53 -4.78
C GLU A 118 -24.19 5.87 -5.18
N LEU A 119 -23.98 6.33 -6.42
CA LEU A 119 -22.67 6.77 -6.90
C LEU A 119 -22.23 8.07 -6.23
N LEU A 120 -23.15 8.99 -5.96
CA LEU A 120 -22.86 10.22 -5.23
C LEU A 120 -22.41 9.91 -3.79
N ALA A 121 -23.14 9.06 -3.07
CA ALA A 121 -22.76 8.62 -1.74
C ALA A 121 -21.36 7.94 -1.74
N SER A 122 -21.09 7.13 -2.77
CA SER A 122 -19.78 6.51 -2.96
C SER A 122 -18.67 7.53 -3.22
N HIS A 123 -18.96 8.58 -3.99
CA HIS A 123 -18.02 9.66 -4.27
C HIS A 123 -17.64 10.41 -3.00
N ASP A 124 -18.59 10.70 -2.13
CA ASP A 124 -18.35 11.39 -0.87
C ASP A 124 -17.47 10.52 0.04
N PHE A 125 -17.70 9.21 0.06
CA PHE A 125 -16.89 8.28 0.82
C PHE A 125 -15.45 8.19 0.27
N VAL A 126 -15.26 8.10 -1.05
CA VAL A 126 -13.94 8.11 -1.70
C VAL A 126 -13.23 9.45 -1.46
N SER A 127 -13.97 10.55 -1.51
CA SER A 127 -13.42 11.89 -1.23
C SER A 127 -12.94 12.00 0.22
N HIS A 128 -13.69 11.49 1.19
CA HIS A 128 -13.31 11.42 2.59
C HIS A 128 -12.06 10.54 2.79
N LEU A 129 -12.03 9.36 2.17
CA LEU A 129 -10.85 8.48 2.16
C LEU A 129 -9.60 9.19 1.65
N ASN A 130 -9.71 9.88 0.49
CA ASN A 130 -8.60 10.60 -0.13
C ASN A 130 -8.09 11.76 0.74
N ARG A 131 -9.00 12.48 1.40
CA ARG A 131 -8.68 13.67 2.19
C ARG A 131 -7.99 13.33 3.51
N ASN A 132 -8.42 12.28 4.16
CA ASN A 132 -7.96 11.92 5.51
C ASN A 132 -6.95 10.77 5.45
N LEU A 133 -7.42 9.56 5.26
CA LEU A 133 -6.57 8.36 5.31
C LEU A 133 -5.60 8.24 4.15
N GLY A 134 -5.97 8.71 2.95
CA GLY A 134 -5.10 8.67 1.78
C GLY A 134 -3.83 9.50 1.94
N LYS A 135 -3.89 10.62 2.68
CA LYS A 135 -2.70 11.42 2.99
C LYS A 135 -1.77 10.71 3.97
N VAL A 136 -2.34 10.15 5.04
CA VAL A 136 -1.55 9.42 6.05
C VAL A 136 -0.93 8.16 5.45
N ALA A 137 -1.69 7.37 4.71
CA ALA A 137 -1.17 6.19 4.01
C ALA A 137 -0.04 6.56 3.02
N ALA A 138 -0.17 7.69 2.32
CA ALA A 138 0.85 8.16 1.40
C ALA A 138 2.14 8.60 2.12
N LEU A 139 2.06 9.20 3.32
CA LEU A 139 3.24 9.50 4.14
C LEU A 139 3.99 8.22 4.52
N PHE A 140 3.28 7.17 4.95
CA PHE A 140 3.92 5.88 5.23
C PHE A 140 4.54 5.25 3.98
N ILE A 141 3.89 5.34 2.83
CA ILE A 141 4.45 4.83 1.56
C ILE A 141 5.74 5.58 1.22
N ILE A 142 5.79 6.91 1.37
CA ILE A 142 7.02 7.69 1.15
C ILE A 142 8.11 7.24 2.11
N ASN A 143 7.79 7.05 3.39
CA ASN A 143 8.73 6.53 4.38
C ASN A 143 9.28 5.16 3.96
N PHE A 144 8.43 4.24 3.51
CA PHE A 144 8.85 2.92 3.03
C PHE A 144 9.73 3.00 1.77
N VAL A 145 9.44 3.92 0.85
CA VAL A 145 10.28 4.18 -0.33
C VAL A 145 11.68 4.62 0.11
N ILE A 146 11.77 5.55 1.06
CA ILE A 146 13.06 6.02 1.58
C ILE A 146 13.84 4.86 2.20
N HIS A 147 13.21 4.05 3.04
CA HIS A 147 13.86 2.88 3.65
C HIS A 147 14.27 1.83 2.60
N ALA A 148 13.45 1.59 1.59
CA ALA A 148 13.79 0.67 0.51
C ALA A 148 15.00 1.17 -0.30
N LEU A 149 15.05 2.48 -0.62
CA LEU A 149 16.18 3.09 -1.33
C LEU A 149 17.46 3.03 -0.49
N ILE A 150 17.40 3.38 0.79
CA ILE A 150 18.54 3.25 1.71
C ILE A 150 19.02 1.80 1.75
N GLY A 151 18.09 0.83 1.86
CA GLY A 151 18.44 -0.60 1.87
C GLY A 151 19.11 -1.07 0.59
N ILE A 152 18.60 -0.64 -0.59
CA ILE A 152 19.23 -0.94 -1.88
C ILE A 152 20.64 -0.33 -1.95
N PHE A 153 20.79 0.91 -1.50
CA PHE A 153 22.07 1.60 -1.48
C PHE A 153 23.08 0.87 -0.58
N LEU A 154 22.67 0.48 0.62
CA LEU A 154 23.50 -0.31 1.54
C LEU A 154 23.86 -1.69 0.96
N PHE A 155 22.96 -2.31 0.21
CA PHE A 155 23.20 -3.58 -0.45
C PHE A 155 24.28 -3.46 -1.53
N LEU A 156 24.28 -2.36 -2.29
CA LEU A 156 25.22 -2.14 -3.39
C LEU A 156 26.60 -1.68 -2.93
N LEU A 157 26.69 -0.81 -1.91
CA LEU A 157 27.94 -0.15 -1.51
C LEU A 157 28.86 -1.00 -0.60
N ASN A 158 28.35 -2.00 0.06
CA ASN A 158 29.10 -2.66 1.11
C ASN A 158 29.69 -4.02 0.65
N ASP A 159 30.99 -4.13 0.64
CA ASP A 159 31.77 -5.30 0.20
C ASP A 159 31.85 -6.45 1.21
N ASN A 160 31.26 -6.30 2.41
CA ASN A 160 31.30 -7.34 3.43
C ASN A 160 30.50 -8.59 2.99
N LYS A 161 31.18 -9.69 2.74
CA LYS A 161 30.63 -10.96 2.22
C LYS A 161 30.15 -11.92 3.31
N LYS A 162 30.11 -11.52 4.60
CA LYS A 162 29.56 -12.37 5.66
C LYS A 162 28.09 -12.69 5.37
N ALA A 163 27.71 -13.96 5.45
CA ALA A 163 26.38 -14.43 5.08
C ALA A 163 25.25 -13.71 5.85
N THR A 164 25.43 -13.43 7.15
CA THR A 164 24.46 -12.71 7.98
C THR A 164 24.26 -11.27 7.55
N VAL A 165 25.35 -10.56 7.19
CA VAL A 165 25.33 -9.19 6.70
C VAL A 165 24.66 -9.12 5.34
N LEU A 166 24.98 -10.04 4.43
CA LEU A 166 24.36 -10.13 3.12
C LEU A 166 22.86 -10.45 3.22
N ALA A 167 22.48 -11.38 4.11
CA ALA A 167 21.08 -11.73 4.34
C ALA A 167 20.28 -10.52 4.86
N TYR A 168 20.82 -9.77 5.83
CA TYR A 168 20.19 -8.54 6.32
C TYR A 168 20.01 -7.52 5.20
N ARG A 169 21.06 -7.21 4.44
CA ARG A 169 21.02 -6.20 3.37
C ARG A 169 20.04 -6.56 2.26
N ALA A 170 19.92 -7.83 1.92
CA ALA A 170 18.95 -8.28 0.92
C ALA A 170 17.52 -8.23 1.46
N SER A 171 17.30 -8.69 2.71
CA SER A 171 15.96 -8.77 3.29
C SER A 171 15.38 -7.40 3.64
N TYR A 172 16.21 -6.43 4.04
CA TYR A 172 15.76 -5.11 4.46
C TYR A 172 14.98 -4.35 3.37
N PRO A 173 15.52 -4.09 2.17
CA PRO A 173 14.78 -3.39 1.12
C PRO A 173 13.57 -4.20 0.63
N ILE A 174 13.69 -5.53 0.56
CA ILE A 174 12.58 -6.41 0.16
C ILE A 174 11.40 -6.25 1.12
N ALA A 175 11.66 -6.21 2.43
CA ALA A 175 10.61 -6.02 3.42
C ALA A 175 9.82 -4.72 3.19
N TRP A 176 10.51 -3.60 2.99
CA TRP A 176 9.86 -2.31 2.76
C TRP A 176 9.11 -2.22 1.44
N ILE A 177 9.65 -2.80 0.36
CA ILE A 177 8.96 -2.91 -0.93
C ILE A 177 7.66 -3.71 -0.76
N PHE A 178 7.69 -4.81 0.00
CA PHE A 178 6.51 -5.64 0.24
C PHE A 178 5.42 -4.91 1.03
N ALA A 179 5.80 -4.05 2.00
CA ALA A 179 4.87 -3.25 2.78
C ALA A 179 4.10 -2.21 1.94
N MET A 180 4.72 -1.67 0.88
CA MET A 180 4.08 -0.69 0.00
C MET A 180 3.01 -1.30 -0.90
N PHE A 181 3.12 -2.58 -1.23
CA PHE A 181 2.30 -3.22 -2.25
C PHE A 181 0.78 -3.24 -1.93
N PRO A 182 0.33 -3.67 -0.72
CA PRO A 182 -1.09 -3.76 -0.40
C PRO A 182 -1.85 -2.43 -0.52
N PRO A 183 -1.42 -1.30 0.07
CA PRO A 183 -2.16 -0.05 -0.02
C PRO A 183 -2.21 0.52 -1.43
N LEU A 184 -1.12 0.41 -2.20
CA LEU A 184 -1.08 0.85 -3.59
C LEU A 184 -1.99 -0.01 -4.47
N LEU A 185 -1.98 -1.33 -4.27
CA LEU A 185 -2.85 -2.25 -4.99
C LEU A 185 -4.32 -1.94 -4.70
N GLN A 186 -4.69 -1.72 -3.45
CA GLN A 186 -6.07 -1.40 -3.09
C GLN A 186 -6.52 -0.06 -3.68
N ALA A 187 -5.69 0.98 -3.61
CA ALA A 187 -5.99 2.27 -4.25
C ALA A 187 -6.20 2.14 -5.77
N SER A 188 -5.37 1.34 -6.44
CA SER A 188 -5.50 1.11 -7.88
C SER A 188 -6.80 0.36 -8.23
N ARG A 189 -7.22 -0.61 -7.38
CA ARG A 189 -8.48 -1.36 -7.54
C ARG A 189 -9.71 -0.47 -7.37
N VAL A 190 -9.70 0.49 -6.43
CA VAL A 190 -10.76 1.51 -6.29
C VAL A 190 -10.88 2.32 -7.59
N THR A 191 -9.75 2.76 -8.14
CA THR A 191 -9.74 3.51 -9.40
C THR A 191 -10.24 2.66 -10.58
N ALA A 192 -9.86 1.38 -10.64
CA ALA A 192 -10.27 0.46 -11.71
C ALA A 192 -11.78 0.19 -11.69
N ILE A 193 -12.40 0.04 -10.51
CA ILE A 193 -13.87 -0.15 -10.43
C ILE A 193 -14.62 1.13 -10.84
N GLY A 194 -14.11 2.31 -10.50
CA GLY A 194 -14.65 3.59 -10.97
C GLY A 194 -14.64 3.69 -12.51
N GLN A 195 -13.57 3.26 -13.15
CA GLN A 195 -13.48 3.18 -14.62
C GLN A 195 -14.47 2.15 -15.22
N LYS A 196 -14.68 1.03 -14.51
CA LYS A 196 -15.68 0.03 -14.94
C LYS A 196 -17.08 0.60 -14.91
N ILE A 197 -17.45 1.37 -13.90
CA ILE A 197 -18.77 2.04 -13.82
C ILE A 197 -18.92 3.05 -14.96
N SER A 198 -17.89 3.80 -15.30
CA SER A 198 -17.90 4.71 -16.45
C SER A 198 -18.14 3.96 -17.78
N LYS A 199 -17.60 2.74 -17.95
CA LYS A 199 -17.89 1.93 -19.12
C LYS A 199 -19.36 1.47 -19.13
N ILE A 200 -19.89 1.04 -17.99
CA ILE A 200 -21.31 0.62 -17.88
C ILE A 200 -22.26 1.78 -18.24
N SER A 201 -21.93 3.02 -17.85
CA SER A 201 -22.76 4.18 -18.20
C SER A 201 -22.80 4.42 -19.73
N ILE A 202 -21.67 4.25 -20.42
CA ILE A 202 -21.58 4.33 -21.87
C ILE A 202 -22.37 3.17 -22.53
N GLU A 203 -22.22 1.95 -22.02
CA GLU A 203 -22.98 0.78 -22.48
C GLU A 203 -24.48 1.00 -22.32
N ALA A 204 -24.94 1.56 -21.19
CA ALA A 204 -26.33 1.90 -20.96
C ALA A 204 -26.85 2.93 -21.97
N ARG A 205 -26.03 3.91 -22.38
CA ARG A 205 -26.38 4.90 -23.42
C ARG A 205 -26.52 4.28 -24.80
N VAL A 206 -25.61 3.34 -25.15
CA VAL A 206 -25.59 2.72 -26.48
C VAL A 206 -26.70 1.68 -26.64
N PHE A 207 -26.93 0.84 -25.61
CA PHE A 207 -27.86 -0.29 -25.69
C PHE A 207 -29.21 -0.03 -25.04
N GLY A 208 -29.44 1.20 -24.54
CA GLY A 208 -30.63 1.56 -23.79
C GLY A 208 -30.67 0.97 -22.38
N TYR A 209 -31.46 1.58 -21.50
CA TYR A 209 -31.59 1.18 -20.10
C TYR A 209 -33.04 1.26 -19.65
N GLN A 210 -33.72 0.10 -19.53
CA GLN A 210 -35.16 0.02 -19.22
C GLN A 210 -35.96 0.92 -20.17
N ASP A 211 -36.97 1.62 -19.63
CA ASP A 211 -37.79 2.60 -20.37
C ASP A 211 -37.26 4.03 -20.21
N ALA A 212 -35.94 4.18 -19.93
CA ALA A 212 -35.33 5.49 -19.72
C ALA A 212 -35.29 6.30 -21.03
N GLN A 213 -35.67 7.58 -20.95
CA GLN A 213 -35.56 8.49 -22.08
C GLN A 213 -34.08 8.84 -22.39
N ASP A 214 -33.82 9.26 -23.61
CA ASP A 214 -32.47 9.65 -24.06
C ASP A 214 -31.85 10.73 -23.17
N PHE A 215 -32.68 11.69 -22.70
CA PHE A 215 -32.26 12.75 -21.80
C PHE A 215 -31.73 12.21 -20.44
N ASP A 216 -32.39 11.19 -19.89
CA ASP A 216 -31.97 10.58 -18.62
C ASP A 216 -30.66 9.80 -18.79
N LEU A 217 -30.48 9.13 -19.95
CA LEU A 217 -29.27 8.43 -20.31
C LEU A 217 -28.07 9.37 -20.47
N ASP A 218 -28.27 10.50 -21.16
CA ASP A 218 -27.22 11.52 -21.33
C ASP A 218 -26.85 12.17 -20.00
N SER A 219 -27.86 12.48 -19.18
CA SER A 219 -27.65 13.01 -17.83
C SER A 219 -26.85 12.04 -16.96
N PHE A 220 -27.14 10.74 -17.03
CA PHE A 220 -26.41 9.70 -16.31
C PHE A 220 -24.96 9.60 -16.77
N VAL A 221 -24.69 9.60 -18.06
CA VAL A 221 -23.31 9.54 -18.61
C VAL A 221 -22.53 10.78 -18.19
N LEU A 222 -23.10 11.97 -18.29
CA LEU A 222 -22.50 13.23 -17.85
C LEU A 222 -22.21 13.20 -16.33
N PHE A 223 -23.15 12.74 -15.53
CA PHE A 223 -22.98 12.60 -14.09
C PHE A 223 -21.83 11.68 -13.74
N VAL A 224 -21.79 10.47 -14.31
CA VAL A 224 -20.71 9.49 -14.07
C VAL A 224 -19.36 10.01 -14.57
N GLY A 225 -19.32 10.72 -15.70
CA GLY A 225 -18.13 11.35 -16.25
C GLY A 225 -17.54 12.44 -15.35
N ASN A 226 -18.42 13.21 -14.68
CA ASN A 226 -18.04 14.26 -13.73
C ASN A 226 -17.72 13.70 -12.34
N THR A 227 -18.43 12.66 -11.90
CA THR A 227 -18.24 11.99 -10.62
C THR A 227 -17.03 11.05 -10.70
N LYS A 228 -15.81 11.61 -10.64
CA LYS A 228 -14.58 10.85 -10.80
C LYS A 228 -14.28 10.01 -9.55
N LEU A 229 -14.79 8.78 -9.51
CA LEU A 229 -14.48 7.78 -8.47
C LEU A 229 -13.03 7.29 -8.62
N ARG A 230 -12.08 7.98 -7.98
CA ARG A 230 -10.65 7.72 -8.12
C ARG A 230 -9.97 7.82 -6.77
N ALA A 231 -9.18 6.80 -6.43
CA ALA A 231 -8.30 6.89 -5.26
C ALA A 231 -7.10 7.81 -5.59
N LYS A 232 -6.84 8.75 -4.70
CA LYS A 232 -5.71 9.68 -4.78
C LYS A 232 -4.87 9.58 -3.52
N MET A 233 -3.54 9.63 -3.70
CA MET A 233 -2.57 9.75 -2.62
C MET A 233 -1.78 11.03 -2.85
N PHE A 234 -1.80 11.98 -1.91
CA PHE A 234 -1.28 13.35 -2.08
C PHE A 234 -1.76 14.06 -3.36
N GLY A 235 -3.02 13.84 -3.75
CA GLY A 235 -3.56 14.40 -4.99
C GLY A 235 -3.16 13.65 -6.26
N ALA A 236 -2.15 12.79 -6.20
CA ALA A 236 -1.74 11.94 -7.32
C ALA A 236 -2.72 10.78 -7.52
N LEU A 237 -3.09 10.54 -8.77
CA LEU A 237 -4.00 9.46 -9.13
C LEU A 237 -3.26 8.12 -9.16
N VAL A 238 -3.73 7.17 -8.33
CA VAL A 238 -3.20 5.80 -8.33
C VAL A 238 -3.94 4.96 -9.37
N LYS A 239 -3.26 4.67 -10.48
CA LYS A 239 -3.75 3.77 -11.54
C LYS A 239 -2.97 2.45 -11.50
N PRO A 240 -3.53 1.35 -12.04
CA PRO A 240 -2.75 0.10 -12.20
C PRO A 240 -1.46 0.29 -13.01
N SER A 241 -1.49 1.11 -14.06
CA SER A 241 -0.31 1.46 -14.85
C SER A 241 0.75 2.27 -14.07
N SER A 242 0.32 3.09 -13.10
CA SER A 242 1.24 3.86 -12.26
C SER A 242 2.07 2.96 -11.34
N LEU A 243 1.55 1.79 -10.96
CA LEU A 243 2.27 0.80 -10.15
C LEU A 243 3.44 0.20 -10.95
N LEU A 244 3.18 -0.19 -12.21
CA LEU A 244 4.23 -0.69 -13.10
C LEU A 244 5.31 0.36 -13.34
N LEU A 245 4.90 1.62 -13.56
CA LEU A 245 5.84 2.73 -13.77
C LEU A 245 6.67 3.01 -12.50
N PHE A 246 6.06 2.94 -11.32
CA PHE A 246 6.74 3.14 -10.05
C PHE A 246 7.79 2.05 -9.79
N PHE A 247 7.42 0.77 -9.87
CA PHE A 247 8.35 -0.33 -9.66
C PHE A 247 9.39 -0.43 -10.77
N GLY A 248 8.98 -0.25 -12.05
CA GLY A 248 9.89 -0.24 -13.18
C GLY A 248 10.87 0.94 -13.13
N GLY A 249 10.40 2.13 -12.75
CA GLY A 249 11.22 3.32 -12.55
C GLY A 249 12.25 3.14 -11.43
N THR A 250 11.85 2.57 -10.29
CA THR A 250 12.77 2.26 -9.19
C THR A 250 13.85 1.27 -9.66
N PHE A 251 13.46 0.22 -10.39
CA PHE A 251 14.41 -0.74 -10.93
C PHE A 251 15.39 -0.10 -11.93
N MET A 252 14.89 0.76 -12.82
CA MET A 252 15.73 1.49 -13.77
C MET A 252 16.71 2.45 -13.11
N VAL A 253 16.29 3.14 -12.04
CA VAL A 253 17.18 4.01 -11.26
C VAL A 253 18.31 3.20 -10.63
N VAL A 254 17.99 2.07 -10.00
CA VAL A 254 18.99 1.17 -9.41
C VAL A 254 19.95 0.64 -10.48
N TYR A 255 19.42 0.21 -11.63
CA TYR A 255 20.21 -0.28 -12.76
C TYR A 255 21.15 0.78 -13.31
N MET A 256 20.67 2.03 -13.47
CA MET A 256 21.50 3.15 -13.90
C MET A 256 22.60 3.50 -12.90
N LEU A 257 22.31 3.48 -11.59
CA LEU A 257 23.32 3.71 -10.55
C LEU A 257 24.44 2.66 -10.59
N VAL A 258 24.09 1.40 -10.90
CA VAL A 258 25.07 0.31 -11.07
C VAL A 258 25.92 0.52 -12.34
N ILE A 259 25.31 0.85 -13.48
CA ILE A 259 26.04 1.04 -14.75
C ILE A 259 26.93 2.28 -14.74
N CYS A 260 26.46 3.38 -14.14
CA CYS A 260 27.25 4.62 -14.09
C CYS A 260 28.43 4.59 -13.13
N ASP A 261 28.79 3.39 -12.60
CA ASP A 261 29.89 3.21 -11.64
C ASP A 261 29.83 4.12 -10.39
N VAL A 262 28.70 4.74 -10.14
CA VAL A 262 28.49 5.58 -8.95
C VAL A 262 28.68 4.72 -7.68
N VAL A 263 28.43 3.44 -7.80
CA VAL A 263 28.49 2.44 -6.72
C VAL A 263 29.86 1.76 -6.62
N THR A 264 30.63 1.72 -7.71
CA THR A 264 31.91 1.01 -7.78
C THR A 264 33.14 1.92 -7.62
N ASN A 265 32.92 3.25 -7.48
CA ASN A 265 34.00 4.20 -7.36
C ASN A 265 34.63 4.15 -5.95
N PRO A 266 35.89 3.67 -5.81
CA PRO A 266 36.54 3.47 -4.49
C PRO A 266 36.73 4.77 -3.69
N VAL A 267 36.57 5.94 -4.32
CA VAL A 267 36.69 7.26 -3.68
C VAL A 267 35.53 7.52 -2.70
N MET A 268 34.35 6.97 -2.92
CA MET A 268 33.22 7.11 -1.97
C MET A 268 33.28 6.16 -0.78
N GLY A 269 33.96 5.03 -0.91
CA GLY A 269 34.13 4.05 0.19
C GLY A 269 35.02 4.55 1.34
N SER A 270 35.72 5.65 1.15
CA SER A 270 36.57 6.26 2.19
C SER A 270 35.83 7.31 3.06
N PHE A 271 34.59 7.66 2.73
CA PHE A 271 33.79 8.65 3.48
C PHE A 271 32.64 8.02 4.30
N LEU A 272 32.46 6.70 4.28
CA LEU A 272 31.50 5.93 5.06
C LEU A 272 32.19 4.85 5.88
#